data_e8a89cf58e60af8d78c6d93897c5c035
#
_entry.id   e8a89cf58e60af8d78c6d93897c5c035
#
_cell.length_a   1.000
_cell.length_b   1.000
_cell.length_c   1.000
_cell.angle_alpha   90.00
_cell.angle_beta   90.00
_cell.angle_gamma   90.00
#
_symmetry.space_group_name_H-M   'P 1'
#
loop_
_entity.id
_entity.type
_entity.pdbx_description
1 polymer ?
#
loop_
_entity_poly.entity_id
_entity_poly.type
_entity_poly.pdbx_seq_one_letter_code
_entity_poly.pdbx_strand_id
1 'polypeptide(L)'
;KMQDMPDVEIKKSLFTFTPKYLQLSETTVNIGKNDITADSRFENNIGYALKGTTLKGSLNIRSNYFNLNDFMPATGEEMSSSGDVTTTDSVSSTGIVEVPRNIDFQMDANLKQVLFDKMSFNNMNGKLTVKDGKVDMKNLSMSTMGGNVVMNGYYSTADAKKPELKAGFKLTNIGFAQAYKELDMVQKMAPIFENLKGNFSGSINVLTDLDAAMSPILDTMQGDGSLSTRDLSLSGVKAIDQIADAIKQPNLKEMKVKDMTLDFIIKD
;
A
#
# COMPACT_ATOMS: atom_id res chain seq x y z
N LYS A 1 26.06 -20.16 7.55
CA LYS A 1 24.58 -20.17 7.43
C LYS A 1 24.17 -18.71 7.43
N MET A 2 23.73 -18.19 6.30
CA MET A 2 22.98 -16.92 6.27
C MET A 2 21.66 -17.22 6.98
N GLN A 3 21.53 -16.74 8.19
CA GLN A 3 20.32 -16.81 9.00
C GLN A 3 19.46 -15.62 8.53
N ASP A 4 18.21 -15.88 8.11
CA ASP A 4 17.12 -14.93 7.80
C ASP A 4 16.82 -14.58 6.34
N MET A 5 17.36 -15.27 5.35
CA MET A 5 16.75 -15.21 4.02
C MET A 5 15.65 -16.28 3.89
N PRO A 6 14.44 -15.94 3.47
CA PRO A 6 13.41 -16.93 3.19
C PRO A 6 13.88 -17.88 2.09
N ASP A 7 13.50 -19.15 2.18
CA ASP A 7 13.81 -20.15 1.14
C ASP A 7 13.25 -19.67 -0.21
N VAL A 8 14.10 -19.66 -1.24
CA VAL A 8 13.73 -19.31 -2.61
C VAL A 8 13.71 -20.57 -3.46
N GLU A 9 12.53 -20.92 -3.97
CA GLU A 9 12.34 -22.07 -4.85
C GLU A 9 11.87 -21.59 -6.23
N ILE A 10 12.67 -21.82 -7.27
CA ILE A 10 12.27 -21.56 -8.67
C ILE A 10 11.70 -22.85 -9.23
N LYS A 11 10.37 -22.90 -9.42
CA LYS A 11 9.67 -24.10 -9.93
C LYS A 11 9.77 -24.23 -11.44
N LYS A 12 9.67 -23.12 -12.15
CA LYS A 12 9.71 -23.05 -13.62
C LYS A 12 10.23 -21.71 -14.04
N SER A 13 11.03 -21.66 -15.09
CA SER A 13 11.40 -20.42 -15.75
C SER A 13 11.85 -20.73 -17.19
N LEU A 14 11.32 -20.01 -18.14
CA LEU A 14 11.81 -19.99 -19.52
C LEU A 14 12.57 -18.68 -19.73
N PHE A 15 13.85 -18.80 -19.91
CA PHE A 15 14.77 -17.65 -20.08
C PHE A 15 15.18 -17.53 -21.53
N THR A 16 14.98 -16.35 -22.11
CA THR A 16 15.45 -16.01 -23.45
C THR A 16 16.37 -14.79 -23.34
N PHE A 17 17.60 -14.94 -23.79
CA PHE A 17 18.57 -13.86 -23.84
C PHE A 17 18.94 -13.55 -25.28
N THR A 18 18.91 -12.26 -25.63
CA THR A 18 19.41 -11.72 -26.90
C THR A 18 20.18 -10.42 -26.63
N PRO A 19 21.02 -9.92 -27.54
CA PRO A 19 21.66 -8.63 -27.36
C PRO A 19 20.69 -7.44 -27.20
N LYS A 20 19.42 -7.60 -27.61
CA LYS A 20 18.41 -6.55 -27.57
C LYS A 20 17.53 -6.63 -26.31
N TYR A 21 17.23 -7.83 -25.84
CA TYR A 21 16.35 -8.02 -24.70
C TYR A 21 16.64 -9.32 -23.93
N LEU A 22 16.22 -9.32 -22.69
CA LEU A 22 16.13 -10.48 -21.81
C LEU A 22 14.66 -10.69 -21.50
N GLN A 23 14.18 -11.92 -21.63
CA GLN A 23 12.80 -12.27 -21.36
C GLN A 23 12.75 -13.45 -20.39
N LEU A 24 11.92 -13.33 -19.37
CA LEU A 24 11.51 -14.41 -18.49
C LEU A 24 10.04 -14.70 -18.75
N SER A 25 9.71 -15.94 -19.08
CA SER A 25 8.33 -16.36 -19.33
C SER A 25 7.95 -17.48 -18.39
N GLU A 26 6.70 -17.44 -17.93
CA GLU A 26 6.14 -18.45 -17.02
C GLU A 26 7.03 -18.71 -15.79
N THR A 27 7.73 -17.70 -15.32
CA THR A 27 8.63 -17.84 -14.17
C THR A 27 7.79 -17.93 -12.90
N THR A 28 7.86 -19.10 -12.25
CA THR A 28 7.17 -19.34 -10.98
C THR A 28 8.20 -19.49 -9.87
N VAL A 29 8.13 -18.63 -8.89
CA VAL A 29 9.05 -18.56 -7.75
C VAL A 29 8.24 -18.58 -6.46
N ASN A 30 8.64 -19.40 -5.51
CA ASN A 30 8.20 -19.29 -4.13
C ASN A 30 9.30 -18.62 -3.30
N ILE A 31 8.94 -17.63 -2.50
CA ILE A 31 9.82 -16.96 -1.54
C ILE A 31 9.18 -17.10 -0.18
N GLY A 32 9.61 -18.06 0.62
CA GLY A 32 8.89 -18.47 1.81
C GLY A 32 7.47 -18.95 1.46
N LYS A 33 6.45 -18.23 1.96
CA LYS A 33 5.03 -18.51 1.64
C LYS A 33 4.51 -17.79 0.40
N ASN A 34 5.29 -16.84 -0.13
CA ASN A 34 4.86 -16.03 -1.27
C ASN A 34 5.00 -16.82 -2.56
N ASP A 35 3.90 -16.98 -3.29
CA ASP A 35 3.87 -17.60 -4.61
C ASP A 35 3.81 -16.53 -5.69
N ILE A 36 4.84 -16.44 -6.49
CA ILE A 36 4.94 -15.40 -7.52
C ILE A 36 5.05 -16.07 -8.89
N THR A 37 4.15 -15.73 -9.79
CA THR A 37 4.29 -16.05 -11.22
C THR A 37 4.47 -14.75 -11.98
N ALA A 38 5.55 -14.69 -12.76
CA ALA A 38 5.95 -13.49 -13.47
C ALA A 38 6.28 -13.77 -14.94
N ASP A 39 5.80 -12.88 -15.79
CA ASP A 39 6.24 -12.75 -17.18
C ASP A 39 6.89 -11.38 -17.33
N SER A 40 8.13 -11.32 -17.77
CA SER A 40 8.87 -10.07 -17.87
C SER A 40 9.69 -9.99 -19.14
N ARG A 41 9.87 -8.75 -19.62
CA ARG A 41 10.76 -8.44 -20.73
C ARG A 41 11.55 -7.19 -20.36
N PHE A 42 12.86 -7.29 -20.45
CA PHE A 42 13.81 -6.22 -20.15
C PHE A 42 14.57 -5.85 -21.42
N GLU A 43 14.59 -4.58 -21.75
CA GLU A 43 15.29 -4.02 -22.89
C GLU A 43 16.43 -3.11 -22.43
N ASN A 44 17.46 -2.97 -23.25
CA ASN A 44 18.66 -2.20 -22.92
C ASN A 44 19.48 -2.77 -21.75
N ASN A 45 19.37 -4.09 -21.52
CA ASN A 45 20.08 -4.79 -20.44
C ASN A 45 21.59 -4.61 -20.48
N ILE A 46 22.21 -4.66 -21.68
CA ILE A 46 23.67 -4.45 -21.85
C ILE A 46 24.05 -3.00 -21.53
N GLY A 47 23.28 -2.04 -22.03
CA GLY A 47 23.51 -0.62 -21.72
C GLY A 47 23.35 -0.31 -20.23
N TYR A 48 22.37 -0.92 -19.60
CA TYR A 48 22.17 -0.81 -18.15
C TYR A 48 23.36 -1.38 -17.37
N ALA A 49 23.77 -2.62 -17.67
CA ALA A 49 24.84 -3.30 -16.96
C ALA A 49 26.22 -2.66 -17.13
N LEU A 50 26.54 -2.16 -18.36
CA LEU A 50 27.88 -1.66 -18.66
C LEU A 50 28.01 -0.13 -18.57
N LYS A 51 26.92 0.62 -18.70
CA LYS A 51 26.93 2.08 -18.79
C LYS A 51 25.98 2.76 -17.81
N GLY A 52 25.26 2.02 -16.98
CA GLY A 52 24.25 2.58 -16.05
C GLY A 52 23.07 3.29 -16.74
N THR A 53 22.82 3.02 -18.02
CA THR A 53 21.69 3.61 -18.74
C THR A 53 20.36 3.03 -18.28
N THR A 54 19.25 3.66 -18.61
CA THR A 54 17.93 3.22 -18.16
C THR A 54 17.57 1.83 -18.66
N LEU A 55 17.24 0.92 -17.75
CA LEU A 55 16.65 -0.38 -18.03
C LEU A 55 15.17 -0.18 -18.30
N LYS A 56 14.69 -0.60 -19.47
CA LYS A 56 13.28 -0.54 -19.83
C LYS A 56 12.66 -1.92 -19.75
N GLY A 57 11.39 -1.98 -19.41
CA GLY A 57 10.75 -3.28 -19.40
C GLY A 57 9.26 -3.29 -19.07
N SER A 58 8.74 -4.50 -19.14
CA SER A 58 7.38 -4.82 -18.69
C SER A 58 7.42 -6.03 -17.76
N LEU A 59 6.51 -6.04 -16.79
CA LEU A 59 6.35 -7.11 -15.82
C LEU A 59 4.87 -7.38 -15.59
N ASN A 60 4.44 -8.61 -15.87
CA ASN A 60 3.13 -9.09 -15.44
C ASN A 60 3.34 -9.99 -14.23
N ILE A 61 2.75 -9.63 -13.10
CA ILE A 61 2.89 -10.38 -11.85
C ILE A 61 1.54 -10.94 -11.42
N ARG A 62 1.53 -12.21 -11.07
CA ARG A 62 0.38 -12.92 -10.49
C ARG A 62 0.80 -13.63 -9.23
N SER A 63 -0.04 -13.59 -8.20
CA SER A 63 0.19 -14.31 -6.96
C SER A 63 -1.15 -14.67 -6.31
N ASN A 64 -1.21 -15.84 -5.65
CA ASN A 64 -2.34 -16.16 -4.80
C ASN A 64 -2.15 -15.60 -3.39
N TYR A 65 -0.91 -15.55 -2.91
CA TYR A 65 -0.56 -15.02 -1.60
C TYR A 65 0.75 -14.24 -1.67
N PHE A 66 0.70 -12.96 -1.30
CA PHE A 66 1.84 -12.05 -1.33
C PHE A 66 1.90 -11.23 -0.03
N ASN A 67 2.86 -11.53 0.83
CA ASN A 67 3.08 -10.79 2.07
C ASN A 67 4.17 -9.74 1.85
N LEU A 68 3.76 -8.49 1.67
CA LEU A 68 4.69 -7.37 1.48
C LEU A 68 5.61 -7.16 2.67
N ASN A 69 5.19 -7.53 3.89
CA ASN A 69 6.01 -7.37 5.08
C ASN A 69 7.30 -8.21 5.01
N ASP A 70 7.30 -9.33 4.27
CA ASP A 70 8.48 -10.17 4.09
C ASP A 70 9.57 -9.51 3.22
N PHE A 71 9.24 -8.41 2.53
CA PHE A 71 10.13 -7.67 1.63
C PHE A 71 10.46 -6.25 2.15
N MET A 72 9.85 -5.86 3.27
CA MET A 72 10.15 -4.57 3.88
C MET A 72 11.47 -4.65 4.66
N PRO A 73 12.31 -3.60 4.62
CA PRO A 73 13.50 -3.53 5.46
C PRO A 73 13.11 -3.64 6.94
N ALA A 74 13.84 -4.42 7.71
CA ALA A 74 13.62 -4.52 9.17
C ALA A 74 13.82 -3.14 9.80
N THR A 75 12.78 -2.59 10.39
CA THR A 75 12.87 -1.35 11.16
C THR A 75 13.54 -1.66 12.48
N GLY A 76 14.85 -1.34 12.62
CA GLY A 76 15.50 -1.27 13.93
C GLY A 76 16.64 -2.22 14.25
N GLU A 77 17.17 -2.99 13.32
CA GLU A 77 18.43 -3.73 13.57
C GLU A 77 19.53 -3.28 12.60
N GLU A 78 20.64 -2.78 13.16
CA GLU A 78 21.86 -2.48 12.41
C GLU A 78 22.39 -3.79 11.80
N MET A 79 22.18 -3.99 10.51
CA MET A 79 22.83 -5.05 9.78
C MET A 79 24.32 -4.76 9.71
N SER A 80 25.10 -5.41 10.56
CA SER A 80 26.55 -5.47 10.44
C SER A 80 26.91 -6.12 9.09
N SER A 81 27.29 -5.30 8.12
CA SER A 81 27.76 -5.76 6.83
C SER A 81 29.17 -6.35 6.94
N SER A 82 29.28 -7.66 6.79
CA SER A 82 30.55 -8.29 6.38
C SER A 82 30.27 -9.25 5.23
N GLY A 83 30.62 -8.82 4.02
CA GLY A 83 30.55 -9.68 2.83
C GLY A 83 30.51 -8.89 1.55
N ASP A 84 31.69 -8.68 0.98
CA ASP A 84 32.00 -8.07 -0.31
C ASP A 84 31.26 -8.78 -1.47
N VAL A 85 30.19 -8.21 -1.98
CA VAL A 85 29.65 -8.47 -3.33
C VAL A 85 29.13 -7.16 -3.89
N THR A 86 29.89 -6.60 -4.83
CA THR A 86 29.54 -5.44 -5.64
C THR A 86 28.33 -5.73 -6.52
N THR A 87 27.15 -5.43 -6.01
CA THR A 87 25.97 -5.10 -6.81
C THR A 87 25.40 -3.81 -6.25
N THR A 88 25.62 -2.75 -6.99
CA THR A 88 25.14 -1.40 -6.77
C THR A 88 23.62 -1.35 -6.87
N ASP A 89 22.92 -1.61 -5.78
CA ASP A 89 21.60 -1.06 -5.53
C ASP A 89 21.50 -0.81 -4.03
N SER A 90 21.58 0.47 -3.69
CA SER A 90 21.61 0.99 -2.32
C SER A 90 20.29 0.68 -1.62
N VAL A 91 20.25 -0.37 -0.83
CA VAL A 91 19.25 -0.50 0.22
C VAL A 91 19.64 0.52 1.28
N SER A 92 18.99 1.68 1.27
CA SER A 92 19.18 2.69 2.29
C SER A 92 18.86 2.10 3.66
N SER A 93 19.78 2.25 4.60
CA SER A 93 19.62 1.88 6.02
C SER A 93 18.49 2.62 6.77
N THR A 94 17.61 3.30 6.05
CA THR A 94 16.56 4.18 6.58
C THR A 94 15.17 3.57 6.59
N GLY A 95 14.99 2.30 6.18
CA GLY A 95 13.65 1.69 6.09
C GLY A 95 12.78 2.17 4.92
N ILE A 96 13.19 3.23 4.23
CA ILE A 96 12.48 3.78 3.06
C ILE A 96 12.72 2.87 1.85
N VAL A 97 11.66 2.48 1.15
CA VAL A 97 11.73 1.75 -0.12
C VAL A 97 12.07 2.74 -1.24
N GLU A 98 13.35 2.89 -1.54
CA GLU A 98 13.80 3.80 -2.59
C GLU A 98 13.44 3.26 -3.98
N VAL A 99 12.82 4.10 -4.81
CA VAL A 99 12.47 3.78 -6.19
C VAL A 99 13.66 4.08 -7.09
N PRO A 100 14.21 3.09 -7.84
CA PRO A 100 15.35 3.33 -8.72
C PRO A 100 15.06 4.37 -9.80
N ARG A 101 16.03 5.22 -10.11
CA ARG A 101 15.88 6.29 -11.12
C ARG A 101 16.22 5.82 -12.54
N ASN A 102 16.99 4.77 -12.65
CA ASN A 102 17.48 4.24 -13.91
C ASN A 102 16.69 3.06 -14.44
N ILE A 103 15.40 3.01 -14.09
CA ILE A 103 14.43 2.05 -14.65
C ILE A 103 13.22 2.77 -15.24
N ASP A 104 12.60 2.16 -16.25
CA ASP A 104 11.36 2.59 -16.90
C ASP A 104 10.50 1.33 -17.14
N PHE A 105 9.71 0.96 -16.14
CA PHE A 105 8.95 -0.29 -16.12
C PHE A 105 7.46 -0.04 -16.11
N GLN A 106 6.75 -0.85 -16.89
CA GLN A 106 5.31 -0.99 -16.81
C GLN A 106 4.98 -2.33 -16.14
N MET A 107 4.19 -2.28 -15.07
CA MET A 107 3.76 -3.46 -14.34
C MET A 107 2.24 -3.61 -14.40
N ASP A 108 1.79 -4.82 -14.70
CA ASP A 108 0.41 -5.25 -14.49
C ASP A 108 0.41 -6.26 -13.33
N ALA A 109 -0.34 -5.93 -12.26
CA ALA A 109 -0.45 -6.77 -11.08
C ALA A 109 -1.83 -7.42 -10.98
N ASN A 110 -1.86 -8.71 -10.64
CA ASN A 110 -3.07 -9.47 -10.32
C ASN A 110 -2.75 -10.37 -9.12
N LEU A 111 -3.10 -9.89 -7.92
CA LEU A 111 -2.73 -10.52 -6.67
C LEU A 111 -4.01 -10.87 -5.89
N LYS A 112 -4.22 -12.16 -5.58
CA LYS A 112 -5.47 -12.58 -4.91
C LYS A 112 -5.52 -12.16 -3.46
N GLN A 113 -4.40 -12.30 -2.74
CA GLN A 113 -4.28 -11.84 -1.36
C GLN A 113 -2.93 -11.16 -1.17
N VAL A 114 -2.97 -9.95 -0.65
CA VAL A 114 -1.77 -9.18 -0.28
C VAL A 114 -1.88 -8.81 1.19
N LEU A 115 -0.83 -9.06 1.94
CA LEU A 115 -0.70 -8.57 3.32
C LEU A 115 0.29 -7.41 3.35
N PHE A 116 -0.09 -6.33 4.00
CA PHE A 116 0.78 -5.17 4.27
C PHE A 116 0.43 -4.58 5.63
N ASP A 117 1.40 -4.50 6.51
CA ASP A 117 1.21 -4.20 7.92
C ASP A 117 0.14 -5.15 8.53
N LYS A 118 -0.89 -4.63 9.12
CA LYS A 118 -2.03 -5.38 9.69
C LYS A 118 -3.17 -5.60 8.69
N MET A 119 -3.06 -5.00 7.49
CA MET A 119 -4.12 -5.00 6.49
C MET A 119 -4.04 -6.22 5.57
N SER A 120 -5.22 -6.71 5.17
CA SER A 120 -5.37 -7.71 4.12
C SER A 120 -6.13 -7.10 2.95
N PHE A 121 -5.50 -7.16 1.78
CA PHE A 121 -6.09 -6.75 0.52
C PHE A 121 -6.39 -7.98 -0.33
N ASN A 122 -7.60 -8.09 -0.80
CA ASN A 122 -8.01 -9.21 -1.65
C ASN A 122 -8.31 -8.73 -3.06
N ASN A 123 -8.04 -9.58 -4.04
CA ASN A 123 -8.28 -9.32 -5.46
C ASN A 123 -7.67 -8.00 -5.94
N MET A 124 -6.42 -7.74 -5.55
CA MET A 124 -5.71 -6.54 -5.96
C MET A 124 -5.33 -6.62 -7.44
N ASN A 125 -5.78 -5.63 -8.19
CA ASN A 125 -5.50 -5.51 -9.62
C ASN A 125 -5.18 -4.07 -9.96
N GLY A 126 -4.20 -3.85 -10.83
CA GLY A 126 -3.87 -2.49 -11.27
C GLY A 126 -2.63 -2.42 -12.13
N LYS A 127 -2.39 -1.22 -12.62
CA LYS A 127 -1.22 -0.89 -13.42
C LYS A 127 -0.32 0.05 -12.65
N LEU A 128 0.97 -0.27 -12.66
CA LEU A 128 2.00 0.57 -12.08
C LEU A 128 3.01 0.95 -13.18
N THR A 129 3.51 2.17 -13.12
CA THR A 129 4.65 2.60 -13.91
C THR A 129 5.75 3.04 -12.96
N VAL A 130 6.92 2.40 -13.05
CA VAL A 130 8.08 2.71 -12.21
C VAL A 130 9.09 3.43 -13.08
N LYS A 131 9.34 4.72 -12.79
CA LYS A 131 10.22 5.54 -13.60
C LYS A 131 10.72 6.74 -12.80
N ASP A 132 11.99 7.12 -13.02
CA ASP A 132 12.61 8.36 -12.50
C ASP A 132 12.43 8.55 -10.97
N GLY A 133 12.56 7.47 -10.18
CA GLY A 133 12.37 7.54 -8.72
C GLY A 133 10.91 7.60 -8.27
N LYS A 134 9.97 7.20 -9.12
CA LYS A 134 8.53 7.31 -8.89
C LYS A 134 7.80 6.04 -9.30
N VAL A 135 6.78 5.68 -8.53
CA VAL A 135 5.80 4.64 -8.85
C VAL A 135 4.45 5.32 -9.07
N ASP A 136 4.00 5.42 -10.30
CA ASP A 136 2.63 5.85 -10.62
C ASP A 136 1.68 4.64 -10.58
N MET A 137 0.57 4.80 -9.87
CA MET A 137 -0.46 3.78 -9.68
C MET A 137 -1.73 4.21 -10.40
N LYS A 138 -2.26 3.35 -11.28
CA LYS A 138 -3.48 3.61 -12.03
C LYS A 138 -4.51 2.51 -11.82
N ASN A 139 -5.69 2.92 -11.37
CA ASN A 139 -6.83 2.04 -11.12
C ASN A 139 -6.46 0.80 -10.28
N LEU A 140 -5.64 1.01 -9.25
CA LEU A 140 -5.29 -0.05 -8.31
C LEU A 140 -6.53 -0.36 -7.48
N SER A 141 -7.22 -1.43 -7.84
CA SER A 141 -8.47 -1.87 -7.20
C SER A 141 -8.20 -3.02 -6.25
N MET A 142 -8.87 -3.03 -5.11
CA MET A 142 -8.74 -4.07 -4.10
C MET A 142 -9.97 -4.13 -3.21
N SER A 143 -10.21 -5.30 -2.59
CA SER A 143 -11.22 -5.46 -1.53
C SER A 143 -10.51 -5.48 -0.18
N THR A 144 -10.96 -4.64 0.73
CA THR A 144 -10.42 -4.52 2.10
C THR A 144 -11.46 -3.88 3.02
N MET A 145 -11.33 -4.05 4.33
CA MET A 145 -12.21 -3.45 5.35
C MET A 145 -13.70 -3.67 5.08
N GLY A 146 -14.06 -4.85 4.52
CA GLY A 146 -15.44 -5.23 4.19
C GLY A 146 -16.01 -4.61 2.91
N GLY A 147 -15.26 -3.79 2.20
CA GLY A 147 -15.68 -3.12 0.98
C GLY A 147 -14.63 -3.15 -0.13
N ASN A 148 -14.71 -2.17 -1.03
CA ASN A 148 -13.81 -2.05 -2.16
C ASN A 148 -13.15 -0.67 -2.19
N VAL A 149 -11.88 -0.65 -2.58
CA VAL A 149 -11.07 0.56 -2.76
C VAL A 149 -10.51 0.59 -4.17
N VAL A 150 -10.59 1.73 -4.83
CA VAL A 150 -9.83 2.02 -6.05
C VAL A 150 -8.93 3.19 -5.78
N MET A 151 -7.63 3.00 -5.99
CA MET A 151 -6.60 4.02 -5.76
C MET A 151 -5.96 4.45 -7.07
N ASN A 152 -5.72 5.74 -7.19
CA ASN A 152 -4.89 6.36 -8.22
C ASN A 152 -3.93 7.33 -7.54
N GLY A 153 -2.70 7.41 -8.02
CA GLY A 153 -1.74 8.32 -7.43
C GLY A 153 -0.31 7.93 -7.70
N TYR A 154 0.59 8.39 -6.86
CA TYR A 154 2.00 8.02 -6.96
C TYR A 154 2.69 7.99 -5.59
N TYR A 155 3.72 7.19 -5.54
CA TYR A 155 4.76 7.21 -4.53
C TYR A 155 6.06 7.69 -5.17
N SER A 156 6.76 8.64 -4.56
CA SER A 156 7.98 9.24 -5.10
C SER A 156 9.09 9.28 -4.07
N THR A 157 10.26 8.84 -4.46
CA THR A 157 11.53 9.02 -3.76
C THR A 157 12.49 9.88 -4.59
N ALA A 158 11.95 10.82 -5.37
CA ALA A 158 12.76 11.80 -6.09
C ALA A 158 13.64 12.62 -5.13
N ASP A 159 13.16 12.87 -3.92
CA ASP A 159 13.97 13.16 -2.74
C ASP A 159 13.91 11.97 -1.78
N ALA A 160 15.01 11.21 -1.69
CA ALA A 160 15.07 10.02 -0.83
C ALA A 160 14.92 10.34 0.67
N LYS A 161 15.13 11.60 1.07
CA LYS A 161 14.95 12.06 2.47
C LYS A 161 13.52 12.46 2.78
N LYS A 162 12.71 12.68 1.75
CA LYS A 162 11.31 13.09 1.83
C LYS A 162 10.46 12.29 0.84
N PRO A 163 10.25 10.99 1.09
CA PRO A 163 9.35 10.21 0.24
C PRO A 163 7.95 10.81 0.31
N GLU A 164 7.32 10.98 -0.84
CA GLU A 164 6.02 11.60 -0.98
C GLU A 164 4.99 10.61 -1.51
N LEU A 165 3.81 10.60 -0.92
CA LEU A 165 2.64 9.89 -1.40
C LEU A 165 1.54 10.88 -1.79
N LYS A 166 1.09 10.82 -3.04
CA LYS A 166 -0.14 11.46 -3.48
C LYS A 166 -1.12 10.38 -3.91
N ALA A 167 -2.29 10.32 -3.30
CA ALA A 167 -3.26 9.30 -3.59
C ALA A 167 -4.70 9.84 -3.57
N GLY A 168 -5.47 9.44 -4.58
CA GLY A 168 -6.91 9.59 -4.61
C GLY A 168 -7.56 8.22 -4.44
N PHE A 169 -8.43 8.10 -3.46
CA PHE A 169 -9.16 6.88 -3.13
C PHE A 169 -10.64 7.04 -3.47
N LYS A 170 -11.20 6.05 -4.15
CA LYS A 170 -12.64 5.84 -4.23
C LYS A 170 -13.00 4.66 -3.35
N LEU A 171 -13.81 4.91 -2.34
CA LEU A 171 -14.21 3.96 -1.31
C LEU A 171 -15.66 3.52 -1.57
N THR A 172 -15.91 2.22 -1.47
CA THR A 172 -17.26 1.68 -1.64
C THR A 172 -17.55 0.68 -0.53
N ASN A 173 -18.55 0.99 0.28
CA ASN A 173 -19.06 0.11 1.34
C ASN A 173 -18.01 -0.31 2.38
N ILE A 174 -17.13 0.61 2.79
CA ILE A 174 -16.11 0.37 3.82
C ILE A 174 -16.76 0.36 5.20
N GLY A 175 -16.44 -0.65 6.02
CA GLY A 175 -16.93 -0.73 7.39
C GLY A 175 -16.24 0.27 8.32
N PHE A 176 -17.00 1.07 9.10
CA PHE A 176 -16.42 2.01 10.07
C PHE A 176 -15.54 1.29 11.11
N ALA A 177 -16.04 0.22 11.70
CA ALA A 177 -15.31 -0.56 12.69
C ALA A 177 -14.04 -1.21 12.14
N GLN A 178 -14.08 -1.68 10.88
CA GLN A 178 -12.91 -2.26 10.22
C GLN A 178 -11.87 -1.18 9.92
N ALA A 179 -12.29 -0.02 9.40
CA ALA A 179 -11.40 1.10 9.14
C ALA A 179 -10.71 1.58 10.43
N TYR A 180 -11.43 1.68 11.54
CA TYR A 180 -10.86 2.01 12.84
C TYR A 180 -9.85 0.96 13.31
N LYS A 181 -10.18 -0.33 13.17
CA LYS A 181 -9.31 -1.43 13.63
C LYS A 181 -8.02 -1.56 12.84
N GLU A 182 -8.09 -1.36 11.53
CA GLU A 182 -7.00 -1.67 10.60
C GLU A 182 -6.10 -0.46 10.32
N LEU A 183 -6.59 0.78 10.50
CA LEU A 183 -5.88 2.00 10.15
C LEU A 183 -5.54 2.84 11.39
N ASP A 184 -4.28 2.81 11.83
CA ASP A 184 -3.80 3.60 12.97
C ASP A 184 -4.05 5.12 12.78
N MET A 185 -4.01 5.59 11.52
CA MET A 185 -4.33 6.97 11.17
C MET A 185 -5.79 7.31 11.48
N VAL A 186 -6.73 6.41 11.19
CA VAL A 186 -8.15 6.60 11.50
C VAL A 186 -8.36 6.66 13.01
N GLN A 187 -7.64 5.86 13.79
CA GLN A 187 -7.69 5.91 15.25
C GLN A 187 -7.27 7.27 15.79
N LYS A 188 -6.26 7.89 15.18
CA LYS A 188 -5.73 9.21 15.60
C LYS A 188 -6.61 10.37 15.13
N MET A 189 -7.06 10.35 13.88
CA MET A 189 -7.79 11.48 13.26
C MET A 189 -9.31 11.42 13.47
N ALA A 190 -9.88 10.23 13.56
CA ALA A 190 -11.33 10.01 13.65
C ALA A 190 -11.70 8.94 14.69
N PRO A 191 -11.32 9.13 15.97
CA PRO A 191 -11.55 8.12 17.02
C PRO A 191 -13.03 7.76 17.21
N ILE A 192 -13.95 8.62 16.77
CA ILE A 192 -15.38 8.36 16.79
C ILE A 192 -15.77 7.11 15.99
N PHE A 193 -14.96 6.68 15.01
CA PHE A 193 -15.22 5.50 14.19
C PHE A 193 -15.31 4.21 15.02
N GLU A 194 -14.65 4.15 16.18
CA GLU A 194 -14.79 3.04 17.13
C GLU A 194 -16.25 2.77 17.52
N ASN A 195 -17.01 3.84 17.65
CA ASN A 195 -18.40 3.84 18.14
C ASN A 195 -19.44 3.80 17.04
N LEU A 196 -19.00 3.81 15.76
CA LEU A 196 -19.86 3.78 14.60
C LEU A 196 -20.07 2.36 14.10
N LYS A 197 -21.33 2.01 13.86
CA LYS A 197 -21.74 0.80 13.14
C LYS A 197 -22.32 1.17 11.79
N GLY A 198 -22.06 0.32 10.80
CA GLY A 198 -22.46 0.55 9.42
C GLY A 198 -21.26 0.73 8.51
N ASN A 199 -21.54 1.13 7.29
CA ASN A 199 -20.55 1.27 6.24
C ASN A 199 -20.63 2.67 5.60
N PHE A 200 -19.54 3.12 5.04
CA PHE A 200 -19.47 4.36 4.29
C PHE A 200 -18.91 4.15 2.89
N SER A 201 -19.24 5.06 2.00
CA SER A 201 -18.65 5.18 0.67
C SER A 201 -18.21 6.62 0.46
N GLY A 202 -17.27 6.86 -0.47
CA GLY A 202 -16.83 8.23 -0.71
C GLY A 202 -15.56 8.32 -1.53
N SER A 203 -14.95 9.48 -1.48
CA SER A 203 -13.66 9.76 -2.08
C SER A 203 -12.78 10.54 -1.11
N ILE A 204 -11.48 10.23 -1.14
CA ILE A 204 -10.46 10.93 -0.34
C ILE A 204 -9.29 11.21 -1.26
N ASN A 205 -8.80 12.43 -1.26
CA ASN A 205 -7.54 12.81 -1.87
C ASN A 205 -6.56 13.17 -0.76
N VAL A 206 -5.34 12.69 -0.84
CA VAL A 206 -4.30 12.97 0.15
C VAL A 206 -2.96 13.20 -0.51
N LEU A 207 -2.21 14.14 0.03
CA LEU A 207 -0.78 14.36 -0.22
C LEU A 207 -0.09 14.38 1.14
N THR A 208 0.97 13.61 1.31
CA THR A 208 1.72 13.52 2.56
C THR A 208 3.14 13.04 2.32
N ASP A 209 4.07 13.45 3.18
CA ASP A 209 5.37 12.80 3.29
C ASP A 209 5.21 11.48 4.07
N LEU A 210 6.13 10.55 3.86
CA LEU A 210 6.16 9.27 4.56
C LEU A 210 7.39 9.19 5.46
N ASP A 211 7.24 8.54 6.61
CA ASP A 211 8.35 8.22 7.50
C ASP A 211 9.12 6.96 7.06
N ALA A 212 10.13 6.58 7.83
CA ALA A 212 10.95 5.39 7.57
C ALA A 212 10.17 4.06 7.61
N ALA A 213 9.02 4.03 8.26
CA ALA A 213 8.12 2.88 8.30
C ALA A 213 7.06 2.91 7.18
N MET A 214 7.21 3.83 6.20
CA MET A 214 6.23 4.07 5.13
C MET A 214 4.86 4.55 5.66
N SER A 215 4.81 5.08 6.87
CA SER A 215 3.61 5.64 7.46
C SER A 215 3.46 7.12 7.13
N PRO A 216 2.24 7.62 6.88
CA PRO A 216 1.99 9.04 6.63
C PRO A 216 2.40 9.92 7.82
N ILE A 217 3.11 11.00 7.54
CA ILE A 217 3.47 12.03 8.53
C ILE A 217 2.31 13.02 8.62
N LEU A 218 1.56 12.96 9.72
CA LEU A 218 0.31 13.71 9.87
C LEU A 218 0.50 15.23 9.71
N ASP A 219 1.61 15.78 10.21
CA ASP A 219 1.93 17.21 10.13
C ASP A 219 2.22 17.72 8.69
N THR A 220 2.41 16.80 7.73
CA THR A 220 2.61 17.15 6.32
C THR A 220 1.38 16.84 5.47
N MET A 221 0.34 16.27 6.10
CA MET A 221 -0.81 15.75 5.39
C MET A 221 -1.75 16.87 4.96
N GLN A 222 -2.05 16.90 3.67
CA GLN A 222 -3.05 17.77 3.06
C GLN A 222 -4.01 16.95 2.25
N GLY A 223 -5.29 17.35 2.23
CA GLY A 223 -6.26 16.60 1.47
C GLY A 223 -7.68 17.11 1.60
N ASP A 224 -8.55 16.42 0.90
CA ASP A 224 -9.99 16.63 0.95
C ASP A 224 -10.71 15.31 0.76
N GLY A 225 -11.96 15.29 1.14
CA GLY A 225 -12.78 14.11 0.91
C GLY A 225 -14.25 14.34 1.18
N SER A 226 -15.02 13.39 0.69
CA SER A 226 -16.45 13.30 0.94
C SER A 226 -16.79 11.86 1.31
N LEU A 227 -17.48 11.68 2.42
CA LEU A 227 -17.98 10.39 2.89
C LEU A 227 -19.49 10.42 2.96
N SER A 228 -20.13 9.35 2.51
CA SER A 228 -21.58 9.16 2.62
C SER A 228 -21.89 7.80 3.26
N THR A 229 -22.93 7.78 4.07
CA THR A 229 -23.48 6.56 4.69
C THR A 229 -24.98 6.57 4.65
N ARG A 230 -25.61 5.40 4.50
CA ARG A 230 -27.07 5.28 4.47
C ARG A 230 -27.68 4.90 5.81
N ASP A 231 -27.03 4.02 6.53
CA ASP A 231 -27.50 3.50 7.80
C ASP A 231 -26.35 3.52 8.81
N LEU A 232 -26.24 4.64 9.54
CA LEU A 232 -25.24 4.84 10.57
C LEU A 232 -25.88 4.66 11.93
N SER A 233 -25.28 3.86 12.80
CA SER A 233 -25.61 3.81 14.21
C SER A 233 -24.39 4.21 15.05
N LEU A 234 -24.60 5.16 15.97
CA LEU A 234 -23.63 5.59 16.98
C LEU A 234 -24.06 5.05 18.33
N SER A 235 -23.20 4.32 19.02
CA SER A 235 -23.48 3.76 20.36
C SER A 235 -22.19 3.59 21.17
N GLY A 236 -22.31 3.54 22.51
CA GLY A 236 -21.18 3.31 23.39
C GLY A 236 -20.29 4.55 23.64
N VAL A 237 -20.77 5.74 23.34
CA VAL A 237 -20.09 6.99 23.65
C VAL A 237 -20.41 7.38 25.10
N LYS A 238 -19.45 7.21 25.99
CA LYS A 238 -19.61 7.42 27.45
C LYS A 238 -20.28 8.75 27.82
N ALA A 239 -19.92 9.85 27.17
CA ALA A 239 -20.52 11.16 27.45
C ALA A 239 -21.99 11.20 27.07
N ILE A 240 -22.37 10.57 25.95
CA ILE A 240 -23.77 10.48 25.50
C ILE A 240 -24.55 9.57 26.43
N ASP A 241 -23.99 8.44 26.84
CA ASP A 241 -24.61 7.50 27.79
C ASP A 241 -24.90 8.17 29.13
N GLN A 242 -23.97 8.97 29.67
CA GLN A 242 -24.15 9.74 30.90
C GLN A 242 -25.28 10.78 30.79
N ILE A 243 -25.33 11.50 29.68
CA ILE A 243 -26.38 12.47 29.40
C ILE A 243 -27.74 11.75 29.32
N ALA A 244 -27.81 10.65 28.55
CA ALA A 244 -29.02 9.85 28.38
C ALA A 244 -29.57 9.36 29.74
N ASP A 245 -28.70 8.93 30.65
CA ASP A 245 -29.05 8.49 31.97
C ASP A 245 -29.55 9.67 32.85
N ALA A 246 -28.83 10.80 32.82
CA ALA A 246 -29.16 11.99 33.58
C ALA A 246 -30.55 12.55 33.24
N ILE A 247 -30.89 12.55 31.94
CA ILE A 247 -32.19 13.06 31.48
C ILE A 247 -33.25 11.96 31.30
N LYS A 248 -32.93 10.71 31.72
CA LYS A 248 -33.79 9.52 31.62
C LYS A 248 -34.32 9.25 30.19
N GLN A 249 -33.45 9.44 29.18
CA GLN A 249 -33.76 9.22 27.77
C GLN A 249 -32.87 8.10 27.22
N PRO A 250 -33.16 6.82 27.45
CA PRO A 250 -32.31 5.69 27.06
C PRO A 250 -32.14 5.58 25.54
N ASN A 251 -33.07 6.11 24.75
CA ASN A 251 -33.01 6.10 23.29
C ASN A 251 -31.84 6.89 22.74
N LEU A 252 -31.27 7.82 23.52
CA LEU A 252 -30.06 8.56 23.09
C LEU A 252 -28.77 7.73 23.15
N LYS A 253 -28.78 6.58 23.84
CA LYS A 253 -27.61 5.68 23.90
C LYS A 253 -27.32 5.00 22.57
N GLU A 254 -28.31 4.92 21.67
CA GLU A 254 -28.15 4.47 20.30
C GLU A 254 -28.82 5.47 19.34
N MET A 255 -28.02 6.25 18.68
CA MET A 255 -28.50 7.19 17.67
C MET A 255 -28.39 6.58 16.27
N LYS A 256 -29.48 6.58 15.53
CA LYS A 256 -29.51 6.11 14.14
C LYS A 256 -29.63 7.30 13.21
N VAL A 257 -28.73 7.38 12.26
CA VAL A 257 -28.71 8.42 11.24
C VAL A 257 -28.91 7.75 9.89
N LYS A 258 -29.92 8.21 9.16
CA LYS A 258 -30.13 7.82 7.77
C LYS A 258 -29.51 8.89 6.88
N ASP A 259 -28.89 8.45 5.77
CA ASP A 259 -28.42 9.33 4.69
C ASP A 259 -27.62 10.55 5.19
N MET A 260 -26.38 10.29 5.61
CA MET A 260 -25.46 11.36 5.99
C MET A 260 -24.38 11.51 4.91
N THR A 261 -24.02 12.75 4.59
CA THR A 261 -22.83 13.10 3.81
C THR A 261 -21.98 14.03 4.64
N LEU A 262 -20.68 13.78 4.66
CA LEU A 262 -19.67 14.59 5.33
C LEU A 262 -18.58 14.97 4.34
N ASP A 263 -18.42 16.25 4.09
CA ASP A 263 -17.29 16.80 3.35
C ASP A 263 -16.27 17.33 4.36
N PHE A 264 -14.99 17.07 4.10
CA PHE A 264 -13.91 17.47 4.99
C PHE A 264 -12.66 17.91 4.21
N ILE A 265 -11.85 18.73 4.87
CA ILE A 265 -10.56 19.17 4.38
C ILE A 265 -9.53 18.86 5.46
N ILE A 266 -8.40 18.28 5.04
CA ILE A 266 -7.22 18.04 5.88
C ILE A 266 -6.24 19.17 5.59
N LYS A 267 -5.87 19.94 6.62
CA LYS A 267 -4.90 21.03 6.55
C LYS A 267 -4.02 20.98 7.78
N ASP A 268 -2.83 21.59 7.68
CA ASP A 268 -1.95 21.91 8.82
C ASP A 268 -2.70 22.70 9.90
#